data_5b2049cb94a06dcae4461f59dcba78e7
#
_entry.id   5b2049cb94a06dcae4461f59dcba78e7
#
_cell.length_a   1.000
_cell.length_b   1.000
_cell.length_c   1.000
_cell.angle_alpha   90.00
_cell.angle_beta   90.00
_cell.angle_gamma   90.00
#
_symmetry.space_group_name_H-M   'P 1'
#
loop_
_entity.id
_entity.type
_entity.pdbx_description
1 polymer ?
#
loop_
_entity_poly.entity_id
_entity_poly.type
_entity_poly.pdbx_seq_one_letter_code
_entity_poly.pdbx_strand_id
1 'polypeptide(L)'
;MPDRFARTAARVAVRQDARAARLAEEVRDFVRPSGDECALDVGTGAGALALALAPLVREVVGLDPVPELLALARERALPNTEFVEGDGTALTFSDGSFDLAGTHRTLHHIARPELVVVELARVTRRGGKVLVVDQLAPDDRAEAAALHEFETERDPSHTHLLTDAGLQELFAANGLSLLRQHHEAEQRDLAAYLDLAGCEGDSRAHAEALAAADPRLLLETVGWYLLARERR
;
A
#
# COMPACT_ATOMS: atom_id res chain seq x y z
N MET A 1 -13.98 -5.56 -8.48
CA MET A 1 -12.62 -5.25 -8.04
C MET A 1 -11.79 -6.47 -7.65
N PRO A 2 -12.25 -7.44 -6.84
CA PRO A 2 -11.46 -8.65 -6.52
C PRO A 2 -10.95 -9.40 -7.75
N ASP A 3 -11.74 -9.52 -8.80
CA ASP A 3 -11.45 -10.34 -9.99
C ASP A 3 -10.16 -9.98 -10.73
N ARG A 4 -9.74 -8.70 -10.73
CA ARG A 4 -8.48 -8.31 -11.39
C ARG A 4 -7.28 -8.83 -10.61
N PHE A 5 -7.25 -8.61 -9.31
CA PHE A 5 -6.16 -9.09 -8.45
C PHE A 5 -6.09 -10.61 -8.40
N ALA A 6 -7.21 -11.31 -8.36
CA ALA A 6 -7.26 -12.76 -8.48
C ALA A 6 -6.56 -13.24 -9.76
N ARG A 7 -6.86 -12.62 -10.93
CA ARG A 7 -6.23 -12.99 -12.21
C ARG A 7 -4.74 -12.68 -12.29
N THR A 8 -4.25 -11.66 -11.59
CA THR A 8 -2.85 -11.24 -11.61
C THR A 8 -2.06 -11.61 -10.36
N ALA A 9 -2.65 -12.36 -9.45
CA ALA A 9 -2.06 -12.69 -8.14
C ALA A 9 -0.63 -13.23 -8.25
N ALA A 10 -0.37 -14.17 -9.16
CA ALA A 10 0.97 -14.72 -9.36
C ALA A 10 1.99 -13.65 -9.83
N ARG A 11 1.59 -12.71 -10.69
CA ARG A 11 2.46 -11.61 -11.15
C ARG A 11 2.77 -10.64 -10.01
N VAL A 12 1.75 -10.32 -9.20
CA VAL A 12 1.90 -9.49 -8.00
C VAL A 12 2.89 -10.14 -7.03
N ALA A 13 2.73 -11.43 -6.77
CA ALA A 13 3.61 -12.18 -5.89
C ALA A 13 5.06 -12.17 -6.36
N VAL A 14 5.32 -12.46 -7.64
CA VAL A 14 6.68 -12.43 -8.23
C VAL A 14 7.31 -11.04 -8.08
N ARG A 15 6.54 -9.96 -8.31
CA ARG A 15 7.05 -8.60 -8.13
C ARG A 15 7.36 -8.30 -6.66
N GLN A 16 6.50 -8.74 -5.73
CA GLN A 16 6.74 -8.57 -4.30
C GLN A 16 8.00 -9.33 -3.86
N ASP A 17 8.20 -10.57 -4.34
CA ASP A 17 9.41 -11.35 -4.04
C ASP A 17 10.69 -10.68 -4.55
N ALA A 18 10.66 -10.13 -5.76
CA ALA A 18 11.82 -9.43 -6.33
C ALA A 18 12.22 -8.17 -5.52
N ARG A 19 11.31 -7.61 -4.73
CA ARG A 19 11.53 -6.41 -3.90
C ARG A 19 11.62 -6.72 -2.41
N ALA A 20 11.40 -7.97 -1.98
CA ALA A 20 11.23 -8.34 -0.58
C ALA A 20 12.43 -7.96 0.30
N ALA A 21 13.67 -8.22 -0.14
CA ALA A 21 14.86 -7.90 0.63
C ALA A 21 15.02 -6.38 0.82
N ARG A 22 14.82 -5.59 -0.25
CA ARG A 22 14.87 -4.14 -0.20
C ARG A 22 13.78 -3.58 0.75
N LEU A 23 12.55 -4.04 0.60
CA LEU A 23 11.43 -3.61 1.45
C LEU A 23 11.70 -3.94 2.93
N ALA A 24 12.27 -5.10 3.24
CA ALA A 24 12.61 -5.47 4.61
C ALA A 24 13.66 -4.55 5.24
N GLU A 25 14.67 -4.12 4.47
CA GLU A 25 15.67 -3.15 4.91
C GLU A 25 15.04 -1.76 5.11
N GLU A 26 14.26 -1.27 4.15
CA GLU A 26 13.56 0.01 4.23
C GLU A 26 12.61 0.07 5.43
N VAL A 27 11.80 -0.96 5.64
CA VAL A 27 10.88 -1.06 6.79
C VAL A 27 11.64 -1.07 8.10
N ARG A 28 12.74 -1.86 8.22
CA ARG A 28 13.59 -1.88 9.42
C ARG A 28 14.12 -0.50 9.77
N ASP A 29 14.70 0.19 8.79
CA ASP A 29 15.38 1.47 8.99
C ASP A 29 14.40 2.63 9.19
N PHE A 30 13.24 2.57 8.54
CA PHE A 30 12.23 3.60 8.62
C PHE A 30 11.36 3.48 9.87
N VAL A 31 10.85 2.29 10.18
CA VAL A 31 9.92 2.05 11.31
C VAL A 31 10.64 1.88 12.64
N ARG A 32 11.79 1.19 12.63
CA ARG A 32 12.59 0.85 13.84
C ARG A 32 11.71 0.25 14.94
N PRO A 33 11.13 -0.94 14.70
CA PRO A 33 10.36 -1.63 15.72
C PRO A 33 11.26 -2.04 16.91
N SER A 34 10.65 -2.25 18.07
CA SER A 34 11.35 -2.73 19.30
C SER A 34 11.49 -4.24 19.35
N GLY A 35 10.69 -4.97 18.58
CA GLY A 35 10.62 -6.43 18.56
C GLY A 35 9.42 -7.02 19.32
N ASP A 36 8.75 -6.23 20.14
CA ASP A 36 7.62 -6.68 20.96
C ASP A 36 6.24 -6.34 20.40
N GLU A 37 6.20 -5.68 19.23
CA GLU A 37 4.97 -5.18 18.63
C GLU A 37 4.07 -6.31 18.12
N CYS A 38 2.76 -6.10 18.31
CA CYS A 38 1.69 -6.73 17.56
C CYS A 38 1.38 -5.84 16.36
N ALA A 39 1.60 -6.30 15.14
CA ALA A 39 1.47 -5.51 13.94
C ALA A 39 0.30 -5.93 13.06
N LEU A 40 -0.28 -4.99 12.30
CA LEU A 40 -1.30 -5.22 11.28
C LEU A 40 -0.83 -4.64 9.94
N ASP A 41 -1.01 -5.41 8.86
CA ASP A 41 -0.81 -4.97 7.47
C ASP A 41 -2.15 -5.02 6.73
N VAL A 42 -2.71 -3.86 6.39
CA VAL A 42 -4.00 -3.72 5.69
C VAL A 42 -3.77 -3.60 4.18
N GLY A 43 -4.42 -4.49 3.42
CA GLY A 43 -4.17 -4.67 2.00
C GLY A 43 -2.85 -5.41 1.76
N THR A 44 -2.61 -6.46 2.54
CA THR A 44 -1.34 -7.21 2.57
C THR A 44 -0.98 -7.83 1.22
N GLY A 45 -1.98 -8.06 0.36
CA GLY A 45 -1.79 -8.75 -0.92
C GLY A 45 -1.19 -10.14 -0.73
N ALA A 46 -0.09 -10.42 -1.43
CA ALA A 46 0.65 -11.66 -1.24
C ALA A 46 1.67 -11.58 -0.06
N GLY A 47 1.49 -10.64 0.89
CA GLY A 47 2.20 -10.59 2.15
C GLY A 47 3.43 -9.67 2.20
N ALA A 48 3.61 -8.73 1.25
CA ALA A 48 4.87 -7.98 1.13
C ALA A 48 5.28 -7.26 2.42
N LEU A 49 4.42 -6.40 2.98
CA LEU A 49 4.74 -5.65 4.20
C LEU A 49 4.71 -6.56 5.43
N ALA A 50 3.72 -7.47 5.53
CA ALA A 50 3.62 -8.39 6.65
C ALA A 50 4.88 -9.26 6.80
N LEU A 51 5.41 -9.82 5.69
CA LEU A 51 6.63 -10.62 5.69
C LEU A 51 7.90 -9.79 5.95
N ALA A 52 7.92 -8.51 5.53
CA ALA A 52 9.00 -7.59 5.86
C ALA A 52 9.01 -7.21 7.36
N LEU A 53 7.83 -7.11 7.99
CA LEU A 53 7.68 -6.82 9.42
C LEU A 53 7.94 -8.05 10.30
N ALA A 54 7.58 -9.26 9.86
CA ALA A 54 7.60 -10.46 10.68
C ALA A 54 8.94 -10.73 11.42
N PRO A 55 10.14 -10.57 10.82
CA PRO A 55 11.39 -10.75 11.55
C PRO A 55 11.71 -9.60 12.53
N LEU A 56 10.91 -8.54 12.56
CA LEU A 56 11.18 -7.30 13.30
C LEU A 56 10.20 -7.08 14.46
N VAL A 57 9.13 -7.88 14.54
CA VAL A 57 8.03 -7.72 15.52
C VAL A 57 7.67 -9.06 16.15
N ARG A 58 6.90 -9.04 17.24
CA ARG A 58 6.46 -10.25 17.93
C ARG A 58 5.50 -11.08 17.05
N GLU A 59 4.53 -10.43 16.46
CA GLU A 59 3.53 -11.06 15.60
C GLU A 59 2.98 -10.05 14.59
N VAL A 60 2.51 -10.54 13.44
CA VAL A 60 1.89 -9.70 12.41
C VAL A 60 0.67 -10.39 11.82
N VAL A 61 -0.40 -9.63 11.67
CA VAL A 61 -1.61 -10.02 10.94
C VAL A 61 -1.63 -9.28 9.60
N GLY A 62 -1.74 -10.02 8.49
CA GLY A 62 -1.98 -9.45 7.16
C GLY A 62 -3.45 -9.62 6.78
N LEU A 63 -4.11 -8.54 6.37
CA LEU A 63 -5.51 -8.55 5.96
C LEU A 63 -5.65 -8.12 4.50
N ASP A 64 -6.42 -8.89 3.71
CA ASP A 64 -6.73 -8.58 2.31
C ASP A 64 -8.11 -9.14 1.92
N PRO A 65 -8.88 -8.49 1.04
CA PRO A 65 -10.16 -9.01 0.57
C PRO A 65 -10.03 -10.08 -0.54
N VAL A 66 -8.83 -10.37 -1.05
CA VAL A 66 -8.60 -11.25 -2.21
C VAL A 66 -8.04 -12.61 -1.77
N PRO A 67 -8.86 -13.68 -1.78
CA PRO A 67 -8.43 -15.02 -1.29
C PRO A 67 -7.22 -15.59 -2.03
N GLU A 68 -7.09 -15.31 -3.35
CA GLU A 68 -5.98 -15.80 -4.18
C GLU A 68 -4.64 -15.18 -3.76
N LEU A 69 -4.64 -13.90 -3.38
CA LEU A 69 -3.45 -13.23 -2.84
C LEU A 69 -3.10 -13.77 -1.47
N LEU A 70 -4.10 -13.96 -0.60
CA LEU A 70 -3.90 -14.55 0.73
C LEU A 70 -3.39 -16.00 0.66
N ALA A 71 -3.80 -16.79 -0.32
CA ALA A 71 -3.25 -18.12 -0.53
C ALA A 71 -1.74 -18.08 -0.78
N LEU A 72 -1.28 -17.15 -1.65
CA LEU A 72 0.14 -16.95 -1.92
C LEU A 72 0.91 -16.38 -0.70
N ALA A 73 0.26 -15.53 0.11
CA ALA A 73 0.84 -15.05 1.36
C ALA A 73 1.04 -16.19 2.38
N ARG A 74 0.05 -17.08 2.50
CA ARG A 74 0.11 -18.25 3.40
C ARG A 74 1.18 -19.26 3.01
N GLU A 75 1.46 -19.44 1.72
CA GLU A 75 2.57 -20.30 1.25
C GLU A 75 3.94 -19.82 1.74
N ARG A 76 4.07 -18.52 2.07
CA ARG A 76 5.29 -17.86 2.53
C ARG A 76 5.25 -17.51 4.02
N ALA A 77 4.19 -17.91 4.72
CA ALA A 77 3.94 -17.56 6.10
C ALA A 77 5.13 -17.93 7.00
N LEU A 78 5.51 -17.01 7.87
CA LEU A 78 6.46 -17.24 8.94
C LEU A 78 5.70 -17.65 10.22
N PRO A 79 6.36 -18.26 11.21
CA PRO A 79 5.68 -18.77 12.41
C PRO A 79 4.86 -17.73 13.19
N ASN A 80 5.21 -16.45 13.05
CA ASN A 80 4.57 -15.30 13.70
C ASN A 80 3.69 -14.47 12.75
N THR A 81 3.28 -15.04 11.62
CA THR A 81 2.38 -14.35 10.67
C THR A 81 1.02 -15.05 10.59
N GLU A 82 -0.05 -14.27 10.56
CA GLU A 82 -1.41 -14.71 10.28
C GLU A 82 -1.97 -13.94 9.08
N PHE A 83 -2.73 -14.61 8.19
CA PHE A 83 -3.34 -13.99 7.03
C PHE A 83 -4.85 -14.21 7.04
N VAL A 84 -5.61 -13.12 7.12
CA VAL A 84 -7.07 -13.11 7.27
C VAL A 84 -7.74 -12.38 6.12
N GLU A 85 -8.91 -12.88 5.70
CA GLU A 85 -9.76 -12.19 4.73
C GLU A 85 -10.55 -11.08 5.42
N GLY A 86 -10.60 -9.88 4.80
CA GLY A 86 -11.36 -8.78 5.34
C GLY A 86 -11.29 -7.51 4.51
N ASP A 87 -12.15 -6.56 4.87
CA ASP A 87 -12.23 -5.23 4.25
C ASP A 87 -11.46 -4.21 5.10
N GLY A 88 -10.43 -3.59 4.51
CA GLY A 88 -9.63 -2.56 5.17
C GLY A 88 -10.39 -1.29 5.54
N THR A 89 -11.58 -1.07 4.95
CA THR A 89 -12.45 0.07 5.27
C THR A 89 -13.38 -0.19 6.45
N ALA A 90 -13.43 -1.42 6.97
CA ALA A 90 -14.30 -1.84 8.08
C ALA A 90 -13.67 -3.02 8.84
N LEU A 91 -12.58 -2.75 9.56
CA LEU A 91 -11.82 -3.77 10.28
C LEU A 91 -12.61 -4.34 11.46
N THR A 92 -12.62 -5.66 11.60
CA THR A 92 -13.31 -6.37 12.69
C THR A 92 -12.50 -6.40 14.01
N PHE A 93 -11.29 -5.86 14.02
CA PHE A 93 -10.45 -5.77 15.21
C PHE A 93 -10.92 -4.69 16.18
N SER A 94 -10.68 -4.91 17.46
CA SER A 94 -11.02 -3.93 18.51
C SER A 94 -10.15 -2.68 18.46
N ASP A 95 -10.63 -1.58 19.04
CA ASP A 95 -9.85 -0.36 19.19
C ASP A 95 -8.56 -0.61 19.94
N GLY A 96 -7.45 -0.12 19.41
CA GLY A 96 -6.14 -0.18 20.08
C GLY A 96 -5.57 -1.60 20.24
N SER A 97 -5.95 -2.54 19.37
CA SER A 97 -5.47 -3.92 19.42
C SER A 97 -4.06 -4.13 18.86
N PHE A 98 -3.50 -3.14 18.17
CA PHE A 98 -2.17 -3.23 17.56
C PHE A 98 -1.23 -2.14 18.04
N ASP A 99 0.05 -2.47 18.18
CA ASP A 99 1.14 -1.53 18.48
C ASP A 99 1.59 -0.76 17.24
N LEU A 100 1.54 -1.44 16.09
CA LEU A 100 1.90 -0.93 14.78
C LEU A 100 0.83 -1.38 13.77
N ALA A 101 0.18 -0.46 13.07
CA ALA A 101 -0.65 -0.79 11.93
C ALA A 101 -0.10 -0.13 10.67
N GLY A 102 -0.27 -0.75 9.51
CA GLY A 102 0.23 -0.16 8.28
C GLY A 102 -0.51 -0.60 7.04
N THR A 103 -0.17 0.07 5.95
CA THR A 103 -0.61 -0.26 4.59
C THR A 103 0.50 0.09 3.60
N HIS A 104 0.65 -0.72 2.56
CA HIS A 104 1.71 -0.55 1.57
C HIS A 104 1.16 -0.74 0.16
N ARG A 105 1.15 0.36 -0.62
CA ARG A 105 0.72 0.38 -2.03
C ARG A 105 -0.72 -0.15 -2.23
N THR A 106 -1.64 0.32 -1.40
CA THR A 106 -3.01 -0.19 -1.32
C THR A 106 -4.07 0.89 -1.48
N LEU A 107 -3.85 2.09 -0.90
CA LEU A 107 -4.87 3.13 -0.83
C LEU A 107 -5.38 3.55 -2.20
N HIS A 108 -4.51 3.59 -3.20
CA HIS A 108 -4.87 3.95 -4.58
C HIS A 108 -5.78 2.94 -5.30
N HIS A 109 -6.02 1.77 -4.71
CA HIS A 109 -7.00 0.78 -5.18
C HIS A 109 -8.33 0.85 -4.42
N ILE A 110 -8.46 1.70 -3.41
CA ILE A 110 -9.63 1.78 -2.55
C ILE A 110 -10.43 3.02 -2.87
N ALA A 111 -11.73 2.85 -3.17
CA ALA A 111 -12.61 3.96 -3.55
C ALA A 111 -12.76 5.02 -2.45
N ARG A 112 -12.59 4.62 -1.18
CA ARG A 112 -12.68 5.47 0.01
C ARG A 112 -11.48 5.27 0.92
N PRO A 113 -10.26 5.69 0.51
CA PRO A 113 -9.03 5.47 1.27
C PRO A 113 -9.03 6.14 2.64
N GLU A 114 -9.83 7.21 2.82
CA GLU A 114 -10.01 7.87 4.11
C GLU A 114 -10.52 6.91 5.19
N LEU A 115 -11.37 5.94 4.84
CA LEU A 115 -11.87 4.94 5.79
C LEU A 115 -10.76 4.00 6.28
N VAL A 116 -9.82 3.65 5.40
CA VAL A 116 -8.67 2.84 5.81
C VAL A 116 -7.81 3.59 6.84
N VAL A 117 -7.56 4.89 6.63
CA VAL A 117 -6.79 5.71 7.58
C VAL A 117 -7.53 5.84 8.92
N VAL A 118 -8.86 6.01 8.90
CA VAL A 118 -9.70 6.00 10.11
C VAL A 118 -9.54 4.68 10.87
N GLU A 119 -9.62 3.56 10.18
CA GLU A 119 -9.51 2.23 10.78
C GLU A 119 -8.08 1.94 11.28
N LEU A 120 -7.03 2.31 10.53
CA LEU A 120 -5.65 2.21 11.00
C LEU A 120 -5.44 3.01 12.29
N ALA A 121 -5.98 4.24 12.35
CA ALA A 121 -5.92 5.06 13.56
C ALA A 121 -6.71 4.41 14.72
N ARG A 122 -7.89 3.83 14.46
CA ARG A 122 -8.74 3.21 15.47
C ARG A 122 -8.10 1.97 16.09
N VAL A 123 -7.60 1.05 15.24
CA VAL A 123 -7.05 -0.23 15.71
C VAL A 123 -5.65 -0.12 16.30
N THR A 124 -4.91 0.94 15.98
CA THR A 124 -3.60 1.22 16.62
C THR A 124 -3.80 1.73 18.03
N ARG A 125 -3.11 1.20 19.04
CA ARG A 125 -3.21 1.70 20.40
C ARG A 125 -2.69 3.13 20.53
N ARG A 126 -3.12 3.84 21.57
CA ARG A 126 -2.60 5.17 21.89
C ARG A 126 -1.09 5.12 22.14
N GLY A 127 -0.34 5.99 21.47
CA GLY A 127 1.12 6.00 21.45
C GLY A 127 1.76 4.91 20.59
N GLY A 128 0.95 4.11 19.88
CA GLY A 128 1.39 3.21 18.81
C GLY A 128 1.73 3.95 17.53
N LYS A 129 2.19 3.22 16.53
CA LYS A 129 2.63 3.78 15.24
C LYS A 129 1.74 3.33 14.10
N VAL A 130 1.60 4.21 13.10
CA VAL A 130 0.96 3.87 11.81
C VAL A 130 1.98 4.09 10.70
N LEU A 131 2.14 3.11 9.81
CA LEU A 131 2.95 3.19 8.60
C LEU A 131 2.02 3.29 7.38
N VAL A 132 2.18 4.33 6.58
CA VAL A 132 1.52 4.44 5.27
C VAL A 132 2.57 4.60 4.20
N VAL A 133 2.53 3.73 3.19
CA VAL A 133 3.39 3.80 2.01
C VAL A 133 2.51 3.71 0.78
N ASP A 134 2.42 4.79 -0.01
CA ASP A 134 1.62 4.75 -1.22
C ASP A 134 2.13 5.67 -2.32
N GLN A 135 1.64 5.46 -3.53
CA GLN A 135 1.88 6.32 -4.68
C GLN A 135 1.19 7.67 -4.47
N LEU A 136 1.86 8.75 -4.85
CA LEU A 136 1.38 10.12 -4.71
C LEU A 136 0.93 10.70 -6.04
N ALA A 137 -0.15 11.47 -5.99
CA ALA A 137 -0.51 12.36 -7.09
C ALA A 137 0.44 13.57 -7.11
N PRO A 138 0.77 14.11 -8.30
CA PRO A 138 1.36 15.43 -8.42
C PRO A 138 0.44 16.51 -7.83
N ASP A 139 1.02 17.62 -7.34
CA ASP A 139 0.24 18.76 -6.83
C ASP A 139 -0.44 19.53 -7.96
N ASP A 140 0.13 19.54 -9.16
CA ASP A 140 -0.50 20.15 -10.33
C ASP A 140 -1.71 19.34 -10.80
N ARG A 141 -2.86 20.01 -10.89
CA ARG A 141 -4.14 19.36 -11.23
C ARG A 141 -4.16 18.76 -12.63
N ALA A 142 -3.48 19.36 -13.60
CA ALA A 142 -3.45 18.84 -14.97
C ALA A 142 -2.55 17.61 -15.05
N GLU A 143 -1.40 17.62 -14.37
CA GLU A 143 -0.52 16.46 -14.24
C GLU A 143 -1.19 15.32 -13.47
N ALA A 144 -1.89 15.63 -12.38
CA ALA A 144 -2.65 14.64 -11.62
C ALA A 144 -3.77 13.99 -12.46
N ALA A 145 -4.48 14.79 -13.28
CA ALA A 145 -5.51 14.27 -14.18
C ALA A 145 -4.94 13.36 -15.27
N ALA A 146 -3.81 13.75 -15.89
CA ALA A 146 -3.13 12.94 -16.89
C ALA A 146 -2.60 11.62 -16.30
N LEU A 147 -2.02 11.68 -15.10
CA LEU A 147 -1.57 10.47 -14.38
C LEU A 147 -2.76 9.57 -14.03
N HIS A 148 -3.87 10.13 -13.57
CA HIS A 148 -5.08 9.36 -13.27
C HIS A 148 -5.65 8.66 -14.51
N GLU A 149 -5.70 9.34 -15.66
CA GLU A 149 -6.12 8.75 -16.93
C GLU A 149 -5.22 7.57 -17.32
N PHE A 150 -3.90 7.76 -17.28
CA PHE A 150 -2.93 6.70 -17.56
C PHE A 150 -3.09 5.50 -16.60
N GLU A 151 -3.20 5.76 -15.30
CA GLU A 151 -3.30 4.69 -14.29
C GLU A 151 -4.60 3.91 -14.40
N THR A 152 -5.73 4.56 -14.67
CA THR A 152 -7.03 3.88 -14.83
C THR A 152 -7.10 3.09 -16.14
N GLU A 153 -6.47 3.57 -17.20
CA GLU A 153 -6.36 2.84 -18.46
C GLU A 153 -5.48 1.59 -18.30
N ARG A 154 -4.37 1.73 -17.59
CA ARG A 154 -3.46 0.63 -17.29
C ARG A 154 -4.09 -0.42 -16.37
N ASP A 155 -4.81 0.02 -15.34
CA ASP A 155 -5.32 -0.83 -14.26
C ASP A 155 -6.71 -0.39 -13.82
N PRO A 156 -7.76 -1.11 -14.22
CA PRO A 156 -9.13 -0.75 -13.88
C PRO A 156 -9.46 -0.86 -12.38
N SER A 157 -8.55 -1.39 -11.57
CA SER A 157 -8.68 -1.39 -10.11
C SER A 157 -8.18 -0.09 -9.48
N HIS A 158 -7.44 0.73 -10.23
CA HIS A 158 -6.99 2.04 -9.77
C HIS A 158 -8.20 2.97 -9.57
N THR A 159 -8.24 3.63 -8.42
CA THR A 159 -9.34 4.56 -8.09
C THR A 159 -8.90 6.02 -8.19
N HIS A 160 -7.97 6.43 -7.36
CA HIS A 160 -7.35 7.75 -7.40
C HIS A 160 -6.10 7.78 -6.52
N LEU A 161 -5.22 8.73 -6.80
CA LEU A 161 -4.06 9.04 -5.96
C LEU A 161 -4.36 10.24 -5.07
N LEU A 162 -3.87 10.19 -3.84
CA LEU A 162 -3.85 11.35 -2.96
C LEU A 162 -2.54 12.12 -3.15
N THR A 163 -2.58 13.44 -3.03
CA THR A 163 -1.37 14.26 -2.95
C THR A 163 -0.70 14.10 -1.58
N ASP A 164 0.56 14.47 -1.46
CA ASP A 164 1.26 14.51 -0.17
C ASP A 164 0.49 15.35 0.86
N ALA A 165 0.05 16.55 0.49
CA ALA A 165 -0.73 17.43 1.35
C ALA A 165 -2.07 16.79 1.76
N GLY A 166 -2.78 16.15 0.82
CA GLY A 166 -4.05 15.48 1.11
C GLY A 166 -3.90 14.33 2.10
N LEU A 167 -2.82 13.54 2.00
CA LEU A 167 -2.51 12.49 2.98
C LEU A 167 -2.21 13.09 4.36
N GLN A 168 -1.39 14.15 4.44
CA GLN A 168 -1.05 14.78 5.71
C GLN A 168 -2.27 15.39 6.40
N GLU A 169 -3.17 16.05 5.66
CA GLU A 169 -4.45 16.54 6.18
C GLU A 169 -5.32 15.39 6.73
N LEU A 170 -5.39 14.28 6.00
CA LEU A 170 -6.12 13.09 6.42
C LEU A 170 -5.55 12.48 7.69
N PHE A 171 -4.22 12.40 7.83
CA PHE A 171 -3.57 11.93 9.04
C PHE A 171 -3.87 12.82 10.24
N ALA A 172 -3.71 14.12 10.09
CA ALA A 172 -3.98 15.09 11.15
C ALA A 172 -5.44 15.05 11.62
N ALA A 173 -6.39 14.93 10.68
CA ALA A 173 -7.83 14.81 10.98
C ALA A 173 -8.16 13.55 11.82
N ASN A 174 -7.31 12.52 11.79
CA ASN A 174 -7.50 11.27 12.51
C ASN A 174 -6.59 11.12 13.76
N GLY A 175 -5.99 12.22 14.24
CA GLY A 175 -5.15 12.22 15.44
C GLY A 175 -3.84 11.43 15.25
N LEU A 176 -3.32 11.43 14.04
CA LEU A 176 -2.04 10.85 13.66
C LEU A 176 -1.03 11.97 13.44
N SER A 177 0.02 12.00 14.25
CA SER A 177 1.10 13.00 14.16
C SER A 177 2.29 12.44 13.40
N LEU A 178 2.82 13.19 12.45
CA LEU A 178 3.95 12.77 11.62
C LEU A 178 5.24 12.64 12.46
N LEU A 179 5.86 11.47 12.43
CA LEU A 179 7.17 11.18 13.03
C LEU A 179 8.30 11.23 12.00
N ARG A 180 8.05 10.64 10.83
CA ARG A 180 8.99 10.60 9.71
C ARG A 180 8.24 10.65 8.40
N GLN A 181 8.89 11.22 7.40
CA GLN A 181 8.45 11.23 6.02
C GLN A 181 9.65 11.03 5.10
N HIS A 182 9.43 10.31 4.01
CA HIS A 182 10.38 10.16 2.92
C HIS A 182 9.63 10.02 1.61
N HIS A 183 10.16 10.60 0.54
CA HIS A 183 9.63 10.42 -0.80
C HIS A 183 10.69 9.75 -1.68
N GLU A 184 10.26 8.76 -2.44
CA GLU A 184 11.05 8.10 -3.46
C GLU A 184 10.47 8.40 -4.84
N ALA A 185 11.34 8.57 -5.81
CA ALA A 185 10.96 8.65 -7.22
C ALA A 185 11.64 7.52 -7.99
N GLU A 186 10.86 6.73 -8.72
CA GLU A 186 11.33 5.61 -9.52
C GLU A 186 10.84 5.74 -10.96
N GLN A 187 11.77 5.61 -11.92
CA GLN A 187 11.40 5.51 -13.32
C GLN A 187 10.93 4.09 -13.62
N ARG A 188 9.73 3.95 -14.17
CA ARG A 188 9.13 2.66 -14.52
C ARG A 188 9.50 2.25 -15.93
N ASP A 189 9.72 0.96 -16.14
CA ASP A 189 9.67 0.36 -17.45
C ASP A 189 8.21 0.18 -17.89
N LEU A 190 7.82 0.79 -18.98
CA LEU A 190 6.43 0.81 -19.45
C LEU A 190 5.90 -0.61 -19.68
N ALA A 191 6.65 -1.46 -20.40
CA ALA A 191 6.18 -2.79 -20.75
C ALA A 191 5.94 -3.64 -19.51
N ALA A 192 6.93 -3.71 -18.61
CA ALA A 192 6.82 -4.44 -17.35
C ALA A 192 5.68 -3.89 -16.45
N TYR A 193 5.43 -2.59 -16.51
CA TYR A 193 4.38 -1.95 -15.73
C TYR A 193 2.97 -2.28 -16.23
N LEU A 194 2.78 -2.31 -17.56
CA LEU A 194 1.52 -2.74 -18.18
C LEU A 194 1.27 -4.24 -17.97
N ASP A 195 2.33 -5.06 -18.10
CA ASP A 195 2.24 -6.51 -17.88
C ASP A 195 1.82 -6.86 -16.44
N LEU A 196 2.32 -6.13 -15.46
CA LEU A 196 1.95 -6.33 -14.05
C LEU A 196 0.44 -6.18 -13.82
N ALA A 197 -0.19 -5.21 -14.46
CA ALA A 197 -1.62 -4.99 -14.39
C ALA A 197 -2.44 -5.97 -15.23
N GLY A 198 -1.81 -6.69 -16.15
CA GLY A 198 -2.50 -7.47 -17.16
C GLY A 198 -3.20 -6.59 -18.19
N CYS A 199 -2.62 -5.41 -18.47
CA CYS A 199 -3.13 -4.46 -19.45
C CYS A 199 -2.88 -4.99 -20.86
N GLU A 200 -3.95 -5.21 -21.62
CA GLU A 200 -3.91 -5.83 -22.94
C GLU A 200 -4.88 -5.10 -23.92
N GLY A 201 -4.78 -5.40 -25.20
CA GLY A 201 -5.72 -4.88 -26.22
C GLY A 201 -5.70 -3.36 -26.37
N ASP A 202 -6.87 -2.76 -26.53
CA ASP A 202 -7.04 -1.33 -26.78
C ASP A 202 -6.57 -0.48 -25.59
N SER A 203 -6.81 -0.92 -24.36
CA SER A 203 -6.32 -0.24 -23.16
C SER A 203 -4.80 -0.17 -23.10
N ARG A 204 -4.11 -1.24 -23.50
CA ARG A 204 -2.65 -1.22 -23.59
C ARG A 204 -2.16 -0.23 -24.64
N ALA A 205 -2.75 -0.26 -25.85
CA ALA A 205 -2.38 0.66 -26.91
C ALA A 205 -2.62 2.13 -26.51
N HIS A 206 -3.70 2.41 -25.79
CA HIS A 206 -4.00 3.75 -25.29
C HIS A 206 -3.01 4.18 -24.19
N ALA A 207 -2.73 3.33 -23.21
CA ALA A 207 -1.73 3.61 -22.17
C ALA A 207 -0.32 3.85 -22.76
N GLU A 208 0.08 3.08 -23.78
CA GLU A 208 1.33 3.30 -24.52
C GLU A 208 1.36 4.64 -25.25
N ALA A 209 0.24 5.05 -25.86
CA ALA A 209 0.12 6.34 -26.51
C ALA A 209 0.20 7.51 -25.51
N LEU A 210 -0.46 7.41 -24.36
CA LEU A 210 -0.38 8.41 -23.29
C LEU A 210 1.07 8.55 -22.78
N ALA A 211 1.75 7.44 -22.47
CA ALA A 211 3.12 7.45 -22.00
C ALA A 211 4.12 7.98 -23.05
N ALA A 212 3.86 7.75 -24.35
CA ALA A 212 4.66 8.30 -25.44
C ALA A 212 4.46 9.82 -25.58
N ALA A 213 3.24 10.32 -25.32
CA ALA A 213 2.94 11.75 -25.35
C ALA A 213 3.50 12.49 -24.13
N ASP A 214 3.48 11.86 -22.95
CA ASP A 214 4.05 12.42 -21.71
C ASP A 214 4.86 11.37 -20.94
N PRO A 215 6.18 11.29 -21.15
CA PRO A 215 7.05 10.35 -20.45
C PRO A 215 7.10 10.53 -18.92
N ARG A 216 6.61 11.67 -18.37
CA ARG A 216 6.53 11.91 -16.92
C ARG A 216 5.54 10.97 -16.25
N LEU A 217 4.56 10.42 -16.98
CA LEU A 217 3.63 9.40 -16.50
C LEU A 217 4.32 8.11 -16.03
N LEU A 218 5.56 7.89 -16.46
CA LEU A 218 6.38 6.76 -16.03
C LEU A 218 7.23 7.05 -14.80
N LEU A 219 7.21 8.27 -14.28
CA LEU A 219 7.86 8.62 -13.02
C LEU A 219 6.90 8.40 -11.86
N GLU A 220 7.12 7.33 -11.09
CA GLU A 220 6.36 7.06 -9.88
C GLU A 220 6.96 7.81 -8.70
N THR A 221 6.14 8.57 -7.98
CA THR A 221 6.49 9.12 -6.66
C THR A 221 5.77 8.34 -5.59
N VAL A 222 6.51 7.82 -4.61
CA VAL A 222 5.97 7.06 -3.47
C VAL A 222 6.28 7.81 -2.19
N GLY A 223 5.26 8.06 -1.39
CA GLY A 223 5.40 8.63 -0.05
C GLY A 223 5.45 7.56 1.03
N TRP A 224 6.40 7.69 1.93
CA TRP A 224 6.54 6.91 3.16
C TRP A 224 6.21 7.81 4.35
N TYR A 225 5.28 7.40 5.18
CA TYR A 225 4.84 8.15 6.37
C TYR A 225 4.83 7.24 7.58
N LEU A 226 5.63 7.58 8.58
CA LEU A 226 5.55 6.98 9.91
C LEU A 226 4.89 7.98 10.84
N LEU A 227 3.80 7.56 11.46
CA LEU A 227 2.92 8.40 12.24
C LEU A 227 2.82 7.85 13.66
N ALA A 228 2.59 8.72 14.64
CA ALA A 228 2.21 8.34 16.01
C ALA A 228 0.72 8.56 16.20
N ARG A 229 0.01 7.57 16.78
CA ARG A 229 -1.32 7.81 17.31
C ARG A 229 -1.22 8.62 18.61
N GLU A 230 -1.89 9.76 18.66
CA GLU A 230 -1.85 10.65 19.83
C GLU A 230 -2.30 9.95 21.12
N ARG A 231 -1.72 10.39 22.26
CA ARG A 231 -1.96 9.80 23.59
C ARG A 231 -3.23 10.34 24.29
N ARG A 232 -3.95 11.27 23.66
CA ARG A 232 -5.12 11.92 24.29
C ARG A 232 -6.34 11.02 24.36
#